data_8e4552a9fb34274c033959839b7ead75
#
_entry.id   8e4552a9fb34274c033959839b7ead75
#
_cell.length_a   1.000
_cell.length_b   1.000
_cell.length_c   1.000
_cell.angle_alpha   90.00
_cell.angle_beta   90.00
_cell.angle_gamma   90.00
#
_symmetry.space_group_name_H-M   'P 1'
#
loop_
_entity.id
_entity.type
_entity.pdbx_description
1 polymer ?
#
loop_
_entity_poly.entity_id
_entity_poly.type
_entity_poly.pdbx_seq_one_letter_code
_entity_poly.pdbx_strand_id
1 'polypeptide(L)'
;VVLYDAALQGTAWKERPSFYFELNPEGYEHGLGMWCSPSAFLAAYRRKIESNPAAFERMAKKFEKDPLFRLEGRAYKKFKNETLSPLLQAWYPKKDVLLVAHGGMEDILFSPELPQFLAEGWSRLKNFYAFLDAIEAE
;
A
#
# COMPACT_ATOMS: atom_id res chain seq x y z
N VAL A 1 11.51 -5.84 8.82
CA VAL A 1 11.18 -7.10 8.14
C VAL A 1 10.23 -6.81 6.99
N VAL A 2 10.56 -7.34 5.85
CA VAL A 2 9.73 -7.21 4.64
C VAL A 2 9.31 -8.61 4.21
N LEU A 3 8.02 -8.78 3.99
CA LEU A 3 7.46 -10.05 3.50
C LEU A 3 7.17 -9.93 2.01
N TYR A 4 7.69 -10.87 1.24
CA TYR A 4 7.51 -10.91 -0.21
C TYR A 4 7.40 -12.35 -0.69
N ASP A 5 6.95 -12.51 -1.94
CA ASP A 5 6.88 -13.83 -2.56
C ASP A 5 8.28 -14.45 -2.62
N ALA A 6 8.41 -15.68 -2.14
CA ALA A 6 9.69 -16.39 -2.13
C ALA A 6 10.27 -16.61 -3.54
N ALA A 7 9.45 -16.52 -4.59
CA ALA A 7 9.92 -16.58 -5.97
C ALA A 7 10.66 -15.32 -6.39
N LEU A 8 10.50 -14.22 -5.66
CA LEU A 8 11.18 -12.95 -5.93
C LEU A 8 12.40 -12.84 -5.05
N GLN A 9 13.56 -12.72 -5.66
CA GLN A 9 14.82 -12.60 -4.95
C GLN A 9 15.58 -11.34 -5.37
N GLY A 10 16.55 -10.94 -4.56
CA GLY A 10 17.34 -9.74 -4.82
C GLY A 10 16.49 -8.49 -4.64
N THR A 11 16.48 -7.60 -5.64
CA THR A 11 15.74 -6.33 -5.59
C THR A 11 14.35 -6.40 -6.21
N ALA A 12 13.96 -7.56 -6.78
CA ALA A 12 12.67 -7.69 -7.47
C ALA A 12 11.48 -7.45 -6.54
N TRP A 13 11.61 -7.70 -5.24
CA TRP A 13 10.55 -7.46 -4.27
C TRP A 13 10.14 -5.98 -4.20
N LYS A 14 11.04 -5.06 -4.54
CA LYS A 14 10.76 -3.62 -4.52
C LYS A 14 9.77 -3.21 -5.61
N GLU A 15 9.68 -3.99 -6.67
CA GLU A 15 8.80 -3.72 -7.80
C GLU A 15 7.42 -4.37 -7.64
N ARG A 16 7.22 -5.10 -6.55
CA ARG A 16 5.98 -5.82 -6.25
C ARG A 16 5.41 -5.33 -4.92
N PRO A 17 4.09 -5.44 -4.73
CA PRO A 17 3.53 -5.11 -3.41
C PRO A 17 4.09 -6.04 -2.35
N SER A 18 4.44 -5.47 -1.21
CA SER A 18 5.02 -6.22 -0.10
C SER A 18 4.44 -5.75 1.23
N PHE A 19 4.06 -6.70 2.07
CA PHE A 19 3.79 -6.40 3.47
C PHE A 19 5.12 -6.21 4.19
N TYR A 20 5.17 -5.27 5.11
CA TYR A 20 6.42 -4.95 5.78
C TYR A 20 6.21 -4.52 7.23
N PHE A 21 7.27 -4.65 8.01
CA PHE A 21 7.40 -4.13 9.36
C PHE A 21 8.80 -3.55 9.51
N GLU A 22 8.89 -2.32 10.00
CA GLU A 22 10.16 -1.62 10.16
C GLU A 22 10.25 -1.00 11.54
N LEU A 23 11.37 -1.22 12.22
CA LEU A 23 11.71 -0.56 13.49
C LEU A 23 12.56 0.67 13.19
N ASN A 24 12.31 1.75 13.94
CA ASN A 24 13.11 2.96 13.90
C ASN A 24 13.31 3.49 15.31
N PRO A 25 14.20 4.49 15.53
CA PRO A 25 14.46 4.98 16.89
C PRO A 25 13.25 5.55 17.62
N GLU A 26 12.23 6.00 16.89
CA GLU A 26 11.04 6.61 17.48
C GLU A 26 9.89 5.61 17.67
N GLY A 27 10.02 4.42 17.09
CA GLY A 27 8.96 3.43 17.17
C GLY A 27 9.00 2.43 16.03
N TYR A 28 7.87 2.26 15.35
CA TYR A 28 7.75 1.29 14.26
C TYR A 28 6.71 1.73 13.26
N GLU A 29 6.80 1.12 12.08
CA GLU A 29 5.74 1.20 11.08
C GLU A 29 5.51 -0.17 10.45
N HIS A 30 4.29 -0.40 9.99
CA HIS A 30 3.97 -1.61 9.23
C HIS A 30 2.87 -1.29 8.22
N GLY A 31 2.76 -2.13 7.23
CA GLY A 31 1.75 -1.92 6.21
C GLY A 31 2.03 -2.67 4.93
N LEU A 32 1.53 -2.09 3.85
CA LEU A 32 1.70 -2.59 2.49
C LEU A 32 2.32 -1.48 1.66
N GLY A 33 3.35 -1.81 0.91
CA GLY A 33 4.00 -0.79 0.10
C GLY A 33 4.59 -1.31 -1.18
N MET A 34 4.81 -0.38 -2.09
CA MET A 34 5.59 -0.57 -3.30
C MET A 34 6.59 0.57 -3.40
N TRP A 35 7.84 0.21 -3.53
CA TRP A 35 8.94 1.16 -3.66
C TRP A 35 9.57 1.00 -5.05
N CYS A 36 10.03 2.11 -5.62
CA CYS A 36 10.72 2.09 -6.91
C CYS A 36 9.86 1.49 -8.04
N SER A 37 8.57 1.81 -8.06
CA SER A 37 7.66 1.28 -9.08
C SER A 37 8.03 1.79 -10.46
N PRO A 38 8.15 0.90 -11.47
CA PRO A 38 8.38 1.33 -12.86
C PRO A 38 7.22 2.18 -13.38
N SER A 39 7.52 3.11 -14.29
CA SER A 39 6.47 3.96 -14.87
C SER A 39 5.42 3.17 -15.64
N ALA A 40 5.80 2.05 -16.26
CA ALA A 40 4.84 1.17 -16.92
C ALA A 40 3.84 0.56 -15.93
N PHE A 41 4.32 0.17 -14.74
CA PHE A 41 3.44 -0.33 -13.68
C PHE A 41 2.45 0.77 -13.23
N LEU A 42 2.96 1.97 -13.01
CA LEU A 42 2.12 3.08 -12.54
C LEU A 42 1.08 3.48 -13.59
N ALA A 43 1.43 3.42 -14.87
CA ALA A 43 0.46 3.64 -15.96
C ALA A 43 -0.63 2.57 -15.94
N ALA A 44 -0.26 1.31 -15.74
CA ALA A 44 -1.21 0.20 -15.65
C ALA A 44 -2.09 0.33 -14.41
N TYR A 45 -1.53 0.78 -13.29
CA TYR A 45 -2.26 1.07 -12.06
C TYR A 45 -3.36 2.11 -12.30
N ARG A 46 -3.02 3.21 -12.96
CA ARG A 46 -4.00 4.26 -13.29
C ARG A 46 -5.10 3.73 -14.21
N ARG A 47 -4.73 2.97 -15.25
CA ARG A 47 -5.71 2.37 -16.16
C ARG A 47 -6.66 1.42 -15.43
N LYS A 48 -6.14 0.67 -14.46
CA LYS A 48 -6.97 -0.26 -13.70
C LYS A 48 -7.98 0.47 -12.83
N ILE A 49 -7.58 1.60 -12.22
CA ILE A 49 -8.53 2.45 -11.49
C ILE A 49 -9.60 2.98 -12.44
N GLU A 50 -9.19 3.47 -13.61
CA GLU A 50 -10.11 4.04 -14.59
C GLU A 50 -11.08 3.00 -15.16
N SER A 51 -10.68 1.75 -15.23
CA SER A 51 -11.52 0.67 -15.78
C SER A 51 -12.72 0.35 -14.90
N ASN A 52 -12.60 0.53 -13.59
CA ASN A 52 -13.71 0.30 -12.66
C ASN A 52 -13.53 1.19 -11.43
N PRO A 53 -13.79 2.50 -11.58
CA PRO A 53 -13.60 3.43 -10.47
C PRO A 53 -14.47 3.11 -9.25
N ALA A 54 -15.68 2.63 -9.47
CA ALA A 54 -16.61 2.33 -8.38
C ALA A 54 -16.09 1.22 -7.47
N ALA A 55 -15.49 0.18 -8.05
CA ALA A 55 -14.91 -0.92 -7.27
C ALA A 55 -13.73 -0.43 -6.43
N PHE A 56 -12.84 0.35 -7.03
CA PHE A 56 -11.69 0.90 -6.32
C PHE A 56 -12.14 1.87 -5.23
N GLU A 57 -13.15 2.69 -5.52
CA GLU A 57 -13.68 3.64 -4.54
C GLU A 57 -14.25 2.94 -3.30
N ARG A 58 -14.91 1.80 -3.48
CA ARG A 58 -15.40 1.01 -2.33
C ARG A 58 -14.25 0.57 -1.43
N MET A 59 -13.15 0.11 -2.02
CA MET A 59 -11.96 -0.26 -1.25
C MET A 59 -11.35 0.95 -0.53
N ALA A 60 -11.24 2.08 -1.23
CA ALA A 60 -10.65 3.29 -0.68
C ALA A 60 -11.49 3.87 0.45
N LYS A 61 -12.82 3.84 0.34
CA LYS A 61 -13.71 4.29 1.40
C LYS A 61 -13.59 3.44 2.65
N LYS A 62 -13.52 2.13 2.48
CA LYS A 62 -13.32 1.21 3.60
C LYS A 62 -11.98 1.44 4.28
N PHE A 63 -10.94 1.69 3.49
CA PHE A 63 -9.62 2.02 4.01
C PHE A 63 -9.63 3.30 4.83
N GLU A 64 -10.29 4.36 4.36
CA GLU A 64 -10.34 5.62 5.09
C GLU A 64 -11.05 5.53 6.44
N LYS A 65 -11.97 4.59 6.57
CA LYS A 65 -12.67 4.37 7.84
C LYS A 65 -11.83 3.61 8.86
N ASP A 66 -10.77 2.95 8.42
CA ASP A 66 -9.86 2.24 9.32
C ASP A 66 -8.88 3.25 9.92
N PRO A 67 -8.90 3.46 11.25
CA PRO A 67 -8.03 4.46 11.86
C PRO A 67 -6.57 4.03 11.91
N LEU A 68 -6.26 2.78 11.60
CA LEU A 68 -4.91 2.24 11.75
C LEU A 68 -3.97 2.67 10.63
N PHE A 69 -4.46 2.64 9.38
CA PHE A 69 -3.60 2.87 8.20
C PHE A 69 -3.88 4.20 7.53
N ARG A 70 -2.85 4.78 6.93
CA ARG A 70 -2.94 5.99 6.13
C ARG A 70 -2.28 5.78 4.78
N LEU A 71 -2.81 6.46 3.75
CA LEU A 71 -2.20 6.49 2.43
C LEU A 71 -1.05 7.51 2.46
N GLU A 72 0.15 7.02 2.17
CA GLU A 72 1.36 7.83 2.11
C GLU A 72 2.08 7.59 0.78
N GLY A 73 3.21 8.25 0.63
CA GLY A 73 4.02 8.13 -0.58
C GLY A 73 3.91 9.35 -1.47
N ARG A 74 4.85 9.42 -2.40
CA ARG A 74 4.93 10.54 -3.33
C ARG A 74 3.83 10.46 -4.39
N ALA A 75 3.48 11.59 -4.95
CA ALA A 75 2.50 11.68 -6.02
C ALA A 75 3.02 12.56 -7.15
N TYR A 76 2.64 12.22 -8.37
CA TYR A 76 2.89 13.09 -9.52
C TYR A 76 1.97 14.31 -9.44
N LYS A 77 2.48 15.47 -9.84
CA LYS A 77 1.68 16.70 -9.88
C LYS A 77 0.82 16.80 -11.14
N LYS A 78 1.22 16.12 -12.21
CA LYS A 78 0.64 16.29 -13.54
C LYS A 78 -0.43 15.24 -13.91
N PHE A 79 -0.49 14.10 -13.21
CA PHE A 79 -1.46 13.07 -13.53
C PHE A 79 -2.75 13.33 -12.77
N LYS A 80 -3.76 13.83 -13.48
CA LYS A 80 -5.09 14.12 -12.93
C LYS A 80 -6.15 13.52 -13.82
N ASN A 81 -7.22 13.06 -13.20
CA ASN A 81 -8.41 12.63 -13.93
C ASN A 81 -9.63 13.20 -13.20
N GLU A 82 -10.15 14.29 -13.73
CA GLU A 82 -11.24 15.04 -13.08
C GLU A 82 -12.56 14.29 -13.08
N THR A 83 -12.68 13.20 -13.86
CA THR A 83 -13.88 12.35 -13.84
C THR A 83 -13.95 11.46 -12.61
N LEU A 84 -12.83 11.30 -11.89
CA LEU A 84 -12.79 10.51 -10.67
C LEU A 84 -13.30 11.32 -9.48
N SER A 85 -13.85 10.61 -8.48
CA SER A 85 -14.31 11.25 -7.26
C SER A 85 -13.16 11.94 -6.50
N PRO A 86 -13.46 12.91 -5.63
CA PRO A 86 -12.41 13.56 -4.82
C PRO A 86 -11.55 12.58 -4.03
N LEU A 87 -12.15 11.51 -3.52
CA LEU A 87 -11.41 10.46 -2.80
C LEU A 87 -10.33 9.83 -3.69
N LEU A 88 -10.69 9.48 -4.92
CA LEU A 88 -9.76 8.81 -5.84
C LEU A 88 -8.70 9.76 -6.39
N GLN A 89 -8.90 11.08 -6.30
CA GLN A 89 -7.88 12.05 -6.68
C GLN A 89 -6.62 11.92 -5.82
N ALA A 90 -6.73 11.40 -4.59
CA ALA A 90 -5.58 11.17 -3.74
C ALA A 90 -4.80 9.89 -4.13
N TRP A 91 -5.47 8.90 -4.69
CA TRP A 91 -4.89 7.60 -5.05
C TRP A 91 -4.30 7.57 -6.46
N TYR A 92 -4.99 8.21 -7.39
CA TYR A 92 -4.68 8.12 -8.82
C TYR A 92 -3.27 8.58 -9.18
N PRO A 93 -2.77 9.72 -8.68
CA PRO A 93 -1.45 10.23 -9.09
C PRO A 93 -0.28 9.66 -8.31
N LYS A 94 -0.50 8.61 -7.52
CA LYS A 94 0.56 8.07 -6.66
C LYS A 94 1.75 7.56 -7.47
N LYS A 95 2.92 7.92 -6.99
CA LYS A 95 4.21 7.46 -7.48
C LYS A 95 4.72 6.28 -6.65
N ASP A 96 4.46 6.35 -5.35
CA ASP A 96 4.67 5.25 -4.41
C ASP A 96 3.35 5.00 -3.69
N VAL A 97 2.85 3.76 -3.75
CA VAL A 97 1.62 3.40 -3.06
C VAL A 97 2.00 2.79 -1.73
N LEU A 98 1.82 3.55 -0.66
CA LEU A 98 2.19 3.13 0.70
C LEU A 98 0.97 3.23 1.61
N LEU A 99 0.56 2.11 2.17
CA LEU A 99 -0.55 2.01 3.12
C LEU A 99 0.08 1.67 4.47
N VAL A 100 0.18 2.67 5.37
CA VAL A 100 1.11 2.61 6.49
C VAL A 100 0.42 2.92 7.82
N ALA A 101 0.74 2.12 8.83
CA ALA A 101 0.42 2.39 10.22
C ALA A 101 1.71 2.75 10.96
N HIS A 102 1.68 3.84 11.71
CA HIS A 102 2.80 4.28 12.53
C HIS A 102 2.50 4.06 14.00
N GLY A 103 3.48 3.58 14.76
CA GLY A 103 3.38 3.43 16.19
C GLY A 103 4.65 3.92 16.88
N GLY A 104 4.52 4.31 18.14
CA GLY A 104 5.65 4.71 18.96
C GLY A 104 6.32 3.51 19.64
N MET A 105 7.14 3.78 20.65
CA MET A 105 7.73 2.75 21.49
C MET A 105 6.68 2.23 22.48
N GLU A 106 5.80 1.38 21.96
CA GLU A 106 4.67 0.84 22.70
C GLU A 106 4.95 -0.58 23.21
N ASP A 107 4.18 -0.99 24.22
CA ASP A 107 4.34 -2.31 24.84
C ASP A 107 4.19 -3.45 23.83
N ILE A 108 3.38 -3.26 22.78
CA ILE A 108 3.17 -4.29 21.76
C ILE A 108 4.48 -4.72 21.10
N LEU A 109 5.45 -3.79 20.94
CA LEU A 109 6.75 -4.10 20.33
C LEU A 109 7.53 -5.15 21.13
N PHE A 110 7.29 -5.21 22.44
CA PHE A 110 8.01 -6.09 23.33
C PHE A 110 7.15 -7.28 23.78
N SER A 111 5.99 -7.45 23.15
CA SER A 111 5.01 -8.46 23.48
C SER A 111 5.12 -9.66 22.56
N PRO A 112 4.88 -10.90 23.07
CA PRO A 112 4.79 -12.08 22.20
C PRO A 112 3.60 -12.02 21.24
N GLU A 113 2.69 -11.06 21.41
CA GLU A 113 1.53 -10.87 20.53
C GLU A 113 1.85 -10.02 19.30
N LEU A 114 3.07 -9.47 19.18
CA LEU A 114 3.44 -8.64 18.03
C LEU A 114 3.21 -9.33 16.68
N PRO A 115 3.61 -10.59 16.48
CA PRO A 115 3.36 -11.24 15.19
C PRO A 115 1.89 -11.30 14.80
N GLN A 116 1.02 -11.58 15.77
CA GLN A 116 -0.42 -11.64 15.51
C GLN A 116 -1.00 -10.26 15.22
N PHE A 117 -0.54 -9.24 15.95
CA PHE A 117 -0.93 -7.86 15.72
C PHE A 117 -0.59 -7.43 14.28
N LEU A 118 0.62 -7.72 13.82
CA LEU A 118 1.05 -7.40 12.46
C LEU A 118 0.23 -8.16 11.42
N ALA A 119 0.03 -9.46 11.63
CA ALA A 119 -0.73 -10.31 10.71
C ALA A 119 -2.16 -9.83 10.57
N GLU A 120 -2.80 -9.45 11.67
CA GLU A 120 -4.16 -8.90 11.64
C GLU A 120 -4.21 -7.60 10.86
N GLY A 121 -3.25 -6.70 11.09
CA GLY A 121 -3.17 -5.45 10.35
C GLY A 121 -3.01 -5.69 8.85
N TRP A 122 -2.08 -6.55 8.47
CA TRP A 122 -1.86 -6.89 7.06
C TRP A 122 -3.10 -7.52 6.41
N SER A 123 -3.86 -8.32 7.16
CA SER A 123 -5.07 -8.96 6.63
C SER A 123 -6.12 -7.93 6.21
N ARG A 124 -6.14 -6.76 6.84
CA ARG A 124 -7.05 -5.66 6.47
C ARG A 124 -6.69 -5.04 5.12
N LEU A 125 -5.45 -5.25 4.65
CA LEU A 125 -4.94 -4.69 3.39
C LEU A 125 -4.91 -5.71 2.27
N LYS A 126 -5.41 -6.91 2.48
CA LYS A 126 -5.30 -8.00 1.50
C LYS A 126 -5.96 -7.68 0.16
N ASN A 127 -7.04 -6.91 0.16
CA ASN A 127 -7.72 -6.52 -1.09
C ASN A 127 -6.87 -5.57 -1.92
N PHE A 128 -6.15 -4.66 -1.27
CA PHE A 128 -5.20 -3.79 -1.96
C PHE A 128 -4.00 -4.59 -2.47
N TYR A 129 -3.52 -5.53 -1.68
CA TYR A 129 -2.45 -6.42 -2.12
C TYR A 129 -2.86 -7.16 -3.40
N ALA A 130 -4.04 -7.77 -3.40
CA ALA A 130 -4.56 -8.50 -4.56
C ALA A 130 -4.72 -7.59 -5.78
N PHE A 131 -5.23 -6.37 -5.57
CA PHE A 131 -5.38 -5.38 -6.64
C PHE A 131 -4.04 -5.02 -7.27
N LEU A 132 -3.05 -4.72 -6.43
CA LEU A 132 -1.71 -4.32 -6.91
C LEU A 132 -0.96 -5.49 -7.52
N ASP A 133 -1.07 -6.67 -6.92
CA ASP A 133 -0.38 -7.87 -7.40
C ASP A 133 -0.91 -8.35 -8.75
N ALA A 134 -2.18 -8.06 -9.04
CA ALA A 134 -2.80 -8.43 -10.30
C ALA A 134 -2.46 -7.47 -11.46
N ILE A 135 -1.78 -6.36 -11.18
CA ILE A 135 -1.39 -5.41 -12.22
C ILE A 135 -0.23 -5.99 -13.04
N GLU A 136 -0.45 -6.10 -14.34
CA GLU A 136 0.59 -6.52 -15.28
C GLU A 136 1.03 -5.30 -16.07
N ALA A 137 2.32 -4.97 -15.95
CA ALA A 137 2.94 -3.90 -16.72
C ALA A 137 3.46 -4.48 -18.03
N GLU A 138 2.95 -3.98 -19.14
CA GLU A 138 3.40 -4.38 -20.46
C GLU A 138 4.59 -3.55 -20.92
#